data_da737a2c5c92fbec76b9895abba1f1c4
#
_entry.id   da737a2c5c92fbec76b9895abba1f1c4
#
_cell.length_a   1.000
_cell.length_b   1.000
_cell.length_c   1.000
_cell.angle_alpha   90.00
_cell.angle_beta   90.00
_cell.angle_gamma   90.00
#
_symmetry.space_group_name_H-M   'P 1'
#
loop_
_entity.id
_entity.type
_entity.pdbx_description
1 polymer ?
#
loop_
_entity_poly.entity_id
_entity_poly.type
_entity_poly.pdbx_seq_one_letter_code
_entity_poly.pdbx_strand_id
1 'polypeptide(L)'
;MRDFEIGREHYLRQEYKDAIKWFTIGAGKGCCTCLNWLGHCYEYGLGTEKDLVKAKDLYFGSFQKLSSRGQKEESGIWLQESLERLKDIPVISSESRLISGIGNVRVVRSKYSFIPPKIRFNKNEAVADIENRDSLIEGFAYAERTLKEMYSEWTCDGINKFYDGYVLTTDFFTLKVQYKDVSDYISIIDDRNLTIYVPEAVSFDYLYVQIYILKKAKDLLLKRAETIIPLKLKEVADRIGTSFKKCKIVPSNRSWVARNNYRGSTIEFCAKVIQLPERSLEALCIHELTHNFIFGHGPSFHKKMIELGGEEYHKLDRNLFHEGVWPYLKI
;
A
#
# COMPACT_ATOMS: atom_id res chain seq x y z
N MET A 1 1.60 31.78 -3.44
CA MET A 1 3.04 31.93 -3.76
C MET A 1 3.67 33.11 -3.05
N ARG A 2 3.11 34.32 -3.12
CA ARG A 2 3.70 35.55 -2.51
C ARG A 2 4.03 35.41 -1.01
N ASP A 3 3.14 34.83 -0.19
CA ASP A 3 3.35 34.69 1.25
C ASP A 3 4.54 33.76 1.57
N PHE A 4 4.73 32.73 0.77
CA PHE A 4 5.88 31.83 0.90
C PHE A 4 7.21 32.53 0.59
N GLU A 5 7.25 33.29 -0.48
CA GLU A 5 8.46 34.02 -0.89
C GLU A 5 8.90 35.03 0.17
N ILE A 6 7.95 35.79 0.73
CA ILE A 6 8.22 36.73 1.82
C ILE A 6 8.71 35.98 3.07
N GLY A 7 8.01 34.92 3.46
CA GLY A 7 8.40 34.10 4.61
C GLY A 7 9.81 33.50 4.44
N ARG A 8 10.14 33.03 3.23
CA ARG A 8 11.46 32.49 2.90
C ARG A 8 12.57 33.59 2.99
N GLU A 9 12.29 34.81 2.53
CA GLU A 9 13.26 35.91 2.67
C GLU A 9 13.57 36.21 4.13
N HIS A 10 12.57 36.32 4.99
CA HIS A 10 12.75 36.48 6.43
C HIS A 10 13.53 35.31 7.03
N TYR A 11 13.20 34.07 6.61
CA TYR A 11 13.89 32.87 7.07
C TYR A 11 15.39 32.89 6.73
N LEU A 12 15.75 33.27 5.50
CA LEU A 12 17.15 33.36 5.04
C LEU A 12 17.91 34.47 5.76
N ARG A 13 17.24 35.53 6.22
CA ARG A 13 17.81 36.59 7.06
C ARG A 13 17.83 36.23 8.54
N GLN A 14 17.44 35.03 8.92
CA GLN A 14 17.33 34.55 10.31
C GLN A 14 16.29 35.32 11.14
N GLU A 15 15.39 36.02 10.50
CA GLU A 15 14.25 36.74 11.11
C GLU A 15 13.08 35.75 11.30
N TYR A 16 13.31 34.68 12.08
CA TYR A 16 12.45 33.52 12.14
C TYR A 16 11.02 33.81 12.67
N LYS A 17 10.88 34.79 13.58
CA LYS A 17 9.56 35.20 14.08
C LYS A 17 8.68 35.78 12.97
N ASP A 18 9.24 36.53 12.08
CA ASP A 18 8.52 37.12 10.95
C ASP A 18 8.29 36.06 9.84
N ALA A 19 9.26 35.20 9.61
CA ALA A 19 9.09 34.05 8.74
C ALA A 19 7.88 33.19 9.16
N ILE A 20 7.75 32.86 10.45
CA ILE A 20 6.60 32.10 10.99
C ILE A 20 5.28 32.80 10.71
N LYS A 21 5.19 34.11 10.86
CA LYS A 21 3.96 34.86 10.57
C LYS A 21 3.53 34.65 9.11
N TRP A 22 4.46 34.81 8.18
CA TRP A 22 4.17 34.66 6.77
C TRP A 22 3.87 33.21 6.37
N PHE A 23 4.60 32.25 6.92
CA PHE A 23 4.29 30.83 6.70
C PHE A 23 2.93 30.46 7.28
N THR A 24 2.53 31.02 8.42
CA THR A 24 1.20 30.80 9.02
C THR A 24 0.10 31.35 8.12
N ILE A 25 0.27 32.57 7.59
CA ILE A 25 -0.70 33.17 6.64
C ILE A 25 -0.82 32.32 5.39
N GLY A 26 0.30 31.90 4.80
CA GLY A 26 0.30 31.03 3.62
C GLY A 26 -0.32 29.66 3.88
N ALA A 27 -0.01 29.05 5.03
CA ALA A 27 -0.59 27.77 5.45
C ALA A 27 -2.11 27.85 5.61
N GLY A 28 -2.61 28.94 6.20
CA GLY A 28 -4.05 29.23 6.32
C GLY A 28 -4.76 29.36 4.96
N LYS A 29 -4.06 29.85 3.94
CA LYS A 29 -4.53 29.90 2.54
C LYS A 29 -4.34 28.57 1.80
N GLY A 30 -3.87 27.51 2.45
CA GLY A 30 -3.70 26.18 1.88
C GLY A 30 -2.38 25.94 1.13
N CYS A 31 -1.36 26.79 1.33
CA CYS A 31 -0.03 26.61 0.75
C CYS A 31 0.71 25.45 1.44
N CYS A 32 0.95 24.37 0.71
CA CYS A 32 1.64 23.17 1.23
C CYS A 32 3.12 23.47 1.58
N THR A 33 3.78 24.27 0.78
CA THR A 33 5.18 24.67 1.04
C THR A 33 5.28 25.50 2.33
N CYS A 34 4.32 26.40 2.59
CA CYS A 34 4.25 27.14 3.86
C CYS A 34 4.06 26.22 5.07
N LEU A 35 3.22 25.17 4.93
CA LEU A 35 3.04 24.16 5.98
C LEU A 35 4.37 23.45 6.30
N ASN A 36 5.14 23.06 5.27
CA ASN A 36 6.44 22.40 5.48
C ASN A 36 7.44 23.32 6.19
N TRP A 37 7.57 24.55 5.75
CA TRP A 37 8.52 25.49 6.36
C TRP A 37 8.10 25.90 7.77
N LEU A 38 6.82 26.02 8.02
CA LEU A 38 6.30 26.24 9.37
C LEU A 38 6.60 25.03 10.27
N GLY A 39 6.41 23.81 9.76
CA GLY A 39 6.81 22.57 10.43
C GLY A 39 8.30 22.57 10.79
N HIS A 40 9.16 22.96 9.86
CA HIS A 40 10.59 23.08 10.09
C HIS A 40 10.91 24.10 11.20
N CYS A 41 10.25 25.24 11.25
CA CYS A 41 10.44 26.21 12.33
C CYS A 41 10.12 25.62 13.70
N TYR A 42 9.01 24.85 13.83
CA TYR A 42 8.67 24.18 15.08
C TYR A 42 9.60 23.00 15.41
N GLU A 43 10.07 22.25 14.40
CA GLU A 43 10.99 21.11 14.60
C GLU A 43 12.30 21.56 15.24
N TYR A 44 12.85 22.69 14.79
CA TYR A 44 14.16 23.19 15.24
C TYR A 44 14.06 24.31 16.27
N GLY A 45 12.87 24.79 16.61
CA GLY A 45 12.67 25.90 17.54
C GLY A 45 13.13 27.25 16.98
N LEU A 46 13.02 27.43 15.65
CA LEU A 46 13.43 28.64 14.96
C LEU A 46 12.37 29.74 15.09
N GLY A 47 12.60 30.74 15.93
CA GLY A 47 11.66 31.83 16.19
C GLY A 47 10.42 31.43 17.02
N THR A 48 10.37 30.24 17.50
CA THR A 48 9.33 29.68 18.40
C THR A 48 9.97 28.66 19.34
N GLU A 49 9.24 28.22 20.35
CA GLU A 49 9.63 27.05 21.13
C GLU A 49 9.60 25.81 20.23
N LYS A 50 10.55 24.90 20.48
CA LYS A 50 10.59 23.62 19.78
C LYS A 50 9.36 22.79 20.11
N ASP A 51 8.59 22.44 19.08
CA ASP A 51 7.36 21.65 19.20
C ASP A 51 7.31 20.60 18.07
N LEU A 52 7.86 19.44 18.37
CA LEU A 52 7.96 18.32 17.44
C LEU A 52 6.62 17.77 16.97
N VAL A 53 5.59 18.04 17.73
CA VAL A 53 4.23 17.59 17.51
C VAL A 53 3.55 18.44 16.48
N LYS A 54 3.63 19.74 16.72
CA LYS A 54 3.10 20.72 15.78
C LYS A 54 3.86 20.66 14.46
N ALA A 55 5.18 20.39 14.50
CA ALA A 55 5.97 20.15 13.30
C ALA A 55 5.42 18.97 12.48
N LYS A 56 5.16 17.84 13.14
CA LYS A 56 4.60 16.65 12.53
C LYS A 56 3.23 16.89 11.88
N ASP A 57 2.35 17.60 12.58
CA ASP A 57 1.01 17.94 12.08
C ASP A 57 1.07 18.79 10.81
N LEU A 58 1.97 19.76 10.80
CA LEU A 58 2.17 20.65 9.67
C LEU A 58 2.73 19.90 8.46
N TYR A 59 3.70 19.01 8.65
CA TYR A 59 4.22 18.15 7.59
C TYR A 59 3.15 17.20 7.04
N PHE A 60 2.36 16.60 7.92
CA PHE A 60 1.26 15.72 7.52
C PHE A 60 0.16 16.45 6.75
N GLY A 61 -0.23 17.65 7.22
CA GLY A 61 -1.18 18.50 6.53
C GLY A 61 -0.70 18.91 5.13
N SER A 62 0.59 19.17 4.97
CA SER A 62 1.21 19.40 3.66
C SER A 62 1.09 18.17 2.76
N PHE A 63 1.47 16.99 3.27
CA PHE A 63 1.42 15.73 2.53
C PHE A 63 0.01 15.36 2.07
N GLN A 64 -1.01 15.51 2.92
CA GLN A 64 -2.39 15.25 2.54
C GLN A 64 -2.85 16.15 1.39
N LYS A 65 -2.53 17.43 1.44
CA LYS A 65 -2.90 18.41 0.40
C LYS A 65 -2.16 18.17 -0.93
N LEU A 66 -0.92 17.72 -0.89
CA LEU A 66 -0.14 17.38 -2.08
C LEU A 66 -0.53 16.04 -2.68
N SER A 67 -0.91 15.08 -1.83
CA SER A 67 -1.47 13.79 -2.25
C SER A 67 -2.74 13.97 -3.09
N SER A 68 -3.61 14.92 -2.72
CA SER A 68 -4.81 15.24 -3.47
C SER A 68 -4.56 15.93 -4.82
N ARG A 69 -3.36 16.48 -5.02
CA ARG A 69 -2.95 17.21 -6.23
C ARG A 69 -1.99 16.42 -7.16
N GLY A 70 -1.68 15.17 -6.84
CA GLY A 70 -0.77 14.33 -7.64
C GLY A 70 0.73 14.65 -7.52
N GLN A 71 1.12 15.57 -6.65
CA GLN A 71 2.52 16.01 -6.45
C GLN A 71 3.12 15.34 -5.20
N LYS A 72 3.36 14.02 -5.29
CA LYS A 72 3.74 13.21 -4.11
C LYS A 72 5.24 13.17 -3.79
N GLU A 73 6.12 13.43 -4.75
CA GLU A 73 7.52 13.02 -4.62
C GLU A 73 8.37 13.90 -3.69
N GLU A 74 8.32 15.22 -3.81
CA GLU A 74 9.18 16.10 -3.00
C GLU A 74 8.75 16.22 -1.53
N SER A 75 7.45 16.27 -1.26
CA SER A 75 6.94 16.39 0.11
C SER A 75 6.93 15.07 0.87
N GLY A 76 6.91 13.93 0.15
CA GLY A 76 7.00 12.59 0.74
C GLY A 76 8.34 12.37 1.44
N ILE A 77 9.43 12.84 0.86
CA ILE A 77 10.79 12.72 1.42
C ILE A 77 10.90 13.52 2.72
N TRP A 78 10.50 14.78 2.73
CA TRP A 78 10.51 15.63 3.93
C TRP A 78 9.65 15.08 5.08
N LEU A 79 8.47 14.57 4.75
CA LEU A 79 7.59 13.95 5.72
C LEU A 79 8.18 12.66 6.29
N GLN A 80 8.76 11.82 5.44
CA GLN A 80 9.34 10.55 5.85
C GLN A 80 10.55 10.74 6.75
N GLU A 81 11.46 11.65 6.41
CA GLU A 81 12.62 12.01 7.23
C GLU A 81 12.21 12.64 8.56
N SER A 82 11.18 13.49 8.55
CA SER A 82 10.68 14.13 9.78
C SER A 82 9.95 13.14 10.67
N LEU A 83 9.17 12.22 10.11
CA LEU A 83 8.51 11.14 10.85
C LEU A 83 9.52 10.16 11.47
N GLU A 84 10.65 9.92 10.81
CA GLU A 84 11.72 9.10 11.38
C GLU A 84 12.39 9.76 12.59
N ARG A 85 12.61 11.07 12.52
CA ARG A 85 13.15 11.86 13.64
C ARG A 85 12.17 12.00 14.81
N LEU A 86 10.88 11.81 14.57
CA LEU A 86 9.80 11.97 15.55
C LEU A 86 9.33 10.63 16.14
N LYS A 87 10.14 9.56 16.04
CA LYS A 87 9.80 8.23 16.56
C LYS A 87 9.55 8.19 18.07
N ASP A 88 10.14 9.10 18.84
CA ASP A 88 10.09 9.11 20.29
C ASP A 88 8.96 9.99 20.86
N ILE A 89 7.74 9.87 20.31
CA ILE A 89 6.58 10.59 20.87
C ILE A 89 6.22 9.98 22.22
N PRO A 90 6.19 10.76 23.31
CA PRO A 90 5.87 10.23 24.63
C PRO A 90 4.50 9.55 24.66
N VAL A 91 4.47 8.30 25.04
CA VAL A 91 3.23 7.55 25.33
C VAL A 91 2.69 8.04 26.65
N ILE A 92 1.43 8.49 26.67
CA ILE A 92 0.73 8.89 27.91
C ILE A 92 0.24 7.65 28.65
N SER A 93 -0.38 6.72 27.93
CA SER A 93 -0.93 5.49 28.46
C SER A 93 -1.01 4.42 27.37
N SER A 94 -0.86 3.18 27.75
CA SER A 94 -1.16 2.04 26.89
C SER A 94 -1.80 0.93 27.70
N GLU A 95 -2.70 0.20 27.08
CA GLU A 95 -3.37 -0.96 27.66
C GLU A 95 -3.47 -2.06 26.60
N SER A 96 -3.24 -3.31 27.02
CA SER A 96 -3.41 -4.48 26.15
C SER A 96 -4.58 -5.32 26.65
N ARG A 97 -5.41 -5.77 25.72
CA ARG A 97 -6.56 -6.66 25.99
C ARG A 97 -6.61 -7.78 24.97
N LEU A 98 -6.98 -8.96 25.45
CA LEU A 98 -7.38 -10.06 24.58
C LEU A 98 -8.86 -9.88 24.23
N ILE A 99 -9.16 -9.62 22.95
CA ILE A 99 -10.53 -9.47 22.44
C ILE A 99 -10.93 -10.77 21.75
N SER A 100 -12.06 -11.35 22.18
CA SER A 100 -12.56 -12.62 21.63
C SER A 100 -12.70 -12.56 20.08
N GLY A 101 -12.14 -13.54 19.40
CA GLY A 101 -12.13 -13.66 17.94
C GLY A 101 -11.22 -12.65 17.21
N ILE A 102 -10.65 -11.66 17.90
CA ILE A 102 -9.75 -10.67 17.34
C ILE A 102 -8.30 -10.93 17.71
N GLY A 103 -8.06 -11.31 18.98
CA GLY A 103 -6.74 -11.56 19.52
C GLY A 103 -6.25 -10.44 20.41
N ASN A 104 -4.94 -10.39 20.64
CA ASN A 104 -4.33 -9.36 21.47
C ASN A 104 -4.36 -8.00 20.74
N VAL A 105 -4.92 -7.01 21.39
CA VAL A 105 -4.96 -5.63 20.93
C VAL A 105 -4.35 -4.73 22.00
N ARG A 106 -3.37 -3.94 21.61
CA ARG A 106 -2.82 -2.88 22.45
C ARG A 106 -3.27 -1.53 21.93
N VAL A 107 -3.86 -0.74 22.79
CA VAL A 107 -4.20 0.66 22.52
C VAL A 107 -3.12 1.54 23.12
N VAL A 108 -2.56 2.42 22.30
CA VAL A 108 -1.51 3.38 22.70
C VAL A 108 -2.05 4.78 22.51
N ARG A 109 -2.11 5.55 23.59
CA ARG A 109 -2.47 6.95 23.58
C ARG A 109 -1.21 7.80 23.66
N SER A 110 -0.93 8.54 22.62
CA SER A 110 0.24 9.42 22.55
C SER A 110 -0.12 10.85 22.90
N LYS A 111 0.77 11.57 23.58
CA LYS A 111 0.59 12.99 23.94
C LYS A 111 0.22 13.88 22.74
N TYR A 112 0.51 13.43 21.54
CA TYR A 112 0.60 14.27 20.36
C TYR A 112 0.03 13.63 19.10
N SER A 113 -0.96 12.75 19.21
CA SER A 113 -1.57 12.13 18.04
C SER A 113 -2.76 12.96 17.54
N PHE A 114 -2.54 13.78 16.51
CA PHE A 114 -3.58 14.32 15.62
C PHE A 114 -3.69 13.51 14.32
N ILE A 115 -3.02 12.37 14.27
CA ILE A 115 -3.12 11.47 13.13
C ILE A 115 -4.40 10.68 13.30
N PRO A 116 -5.20 10.49 12.22
CA PRO A 116 -6.30 9.55 12.30
C PRO A 116 -5.83 8.25 12.94
N PRO A 117 -6.60 7.66 13.84
CA PRO A 117 -6.22 6.43 14.51
C PRO A 117 -5.68 5.42 13.51
N LYS A 118 -4.57 4.77 13.83
CA LYS A 118 -3.92 3.79 12.96
C LYS A 118 -3.81 2.46 13.65
N ILE A 119 -3.99 1.38 12.87
CA ILE A 119 -3.65 0.04 13.32
C ILE A 119 -2.28 -0.34 12.75
N ARG A 120 -1.37 -0.66 13.64
CA ARG A 120 -0.09 -1.30 13.33
C ARG A 120 -0.11 -2.74 13.82
N PHE A 121 0.66 -3.59 13.17
CA PHE A 121 0.81 -4.96 13.61
C PHE A 121 2.20 -5.13 14.22
N ASN A 122 2.24 -5.58 15.47
CA ASN A 122 3.43 -5.98 16.16
C ASN A 122 3.39 -7.51 16.33
N LYS A 123 4.50 -8.13 16.75
CA LYS A 123 4.72 -9.60 16.78
C LYS A 123 3.50 -10.44 17.15
N ASN A 124 2.83 -10.10 18.25
CA ASN A 124 1.74 -10.92 18.81
C ASN A 124 0.47 -10.11 19.09
N GLU A 125 0.37 -8.90 18.55
CA GLU A 125 -0.73 -8.00 18.83
C GLU A 125 -1.00 -7.02 17.69
N ALA A 126 -2.23 -6.55 17.58
CA ALA A 126 -2.56 -5.35 16.83
C ALA A 126 -2.41 -4.12 17.75
N VAL A 127 -1.74 -3.08 17.28
CA VAL A 127 -1.53 -1.85 18.03
C VAL A 127 -2.34 -0.73 17.43
N ALA A 128 -3.31 -0.20 18.18
CA ALA A 128 -4.08 0.98 17.80
C ALA A 128 -3.45 2.23 18.42
N ASP A 129 -2.92 3.10 17.58
CA ASP A 129 -2.47 4.44 17.99
C ASP A 129 -3.68 5.38 17.93
N ILE A 130 -4.07 5.97 19.07
CA ILE A 130 -5.21 6.87 19.20
C ILE A 130 -4.82 8.27 19.64
N GLU A 131 -5.70 9.23 19.44
CA GLU A 131 -5.51 10.62 19.86
C GLU A 131 -5.45 10.77 21.39
N ASN A 132 -4.80 11.85 21.84
CA ASN A 132 -4.68 12.15 23.27
C ASN A 132 -6.01 12.32 23.99
N ARG A 133 -7.02 12.85 23.28
CA ARG A 133 -8.37 13.10 23.83
C ARG A 133 -9.27 11.87 23.84
N ASP A 134 -8.90 10.81 23.09
CA ASP A 134 -9.69 9.60 23.03
C ASP A 134 -9.46 8.75 24.29
N SER A 135 -10.49 8.09 24.75
CA SER A 135 -10.36 7.13 25.84
C SER A 135 -9.77 5.80 25.33
N LEU A 136 -9.14 5.04 26.20
CA LEU A 136 -8.66 3.69 25.84
C LEU A 136 -9.83 2.77 25.42
N ILE A 137 -11.04 2.98 25.98
CA ILE A 137 -12.24 2.23 25.61
C ILE A 137 -12.61 2.51 24.13
N GLU A 138 -12.63 3.77 23.74
CA GLU A 138 -12.86 4.17 22.33
C GLU A 138 -11.77 3.62 21.40
N GLY A 139 -10.54 3.59 21.88
CA GLY A 139 -9.43 2.99 21.15
C GLY A 139 -9.61 1.48 20.91
N PHE A 140 -10.09 0.72 21.88
CA PHE A 140 -10.42 -0.69 21.70
C PHE A 140 -11.59 -0.89 20.73
N ALA A 141 -12.65 -0.10 20.86
CA ALA A 141 -13.80 -0.15 19.94
C ALA A 141 -13.39 0.20 18.50
N TYR A 142 -12.52 1.20 18.33
CA TYR A 142 -11.94 1.55 17.04
C TYR A 142 -11.14 0.38 16.46
N ALA A 143 -10.24 -0.22 17.24
CA ALA A 143 -9.41 -1.32 16.79
C ALA A 143 -10.25 -2.52 16.34
N GLU A 144 -11.25 -2.89 17.14
CA GLU A 144 -12.16 -4.00 16.84
C GLU A 144 -12.91 -3.77 15.52
N ARG A 145 -13.51 -2.60 15.36
CA ARG A 145 -14.24 -2.24 14.14
C ARG A 145 -13.32 -2.24 12.92
N THR A 146 -12.18 -1.58 13.01
CA THR A 146 -11.25 -1.44 11.88
C THR A 146 -10.66 -2.79 11.46
N LEU A 147 -10.32 -3.66 12.42
CA LEU A 147 -9.82 -5.00 12.09
C LEU A 147 -10.90 -5.86 11.40
N LYS A 148 -12.16 -5.77 11.85
CA LYS A 148 -13.29 -6.43 11.18
C LYS A 148 -13.51 -5.90 9.75
N GLU A 149 -13.47 -4.60 9.57
CA GLU A 149 -13.59 -3.95 8.25
C GLU A 149 -12.45 -4.37 7.32
N MET A 150 -11.20 -4.31 7.77
CA MET A 150 -10.03 -4.75 7.01
C MET A 150 -10.17 -6.22 6.59
N TYR A 151 -10.60 -7.08 7.49
CA TYR A 151 -10.79 -8.49 7.18
C TYR A 151 -11.90 -8.71 6.17
N SER A 152 -13.04 -8.05 6.33
CA SER A 152 -14.17 -8.15 5.39
C SER A 152 -13.84 -7.62 4.01
N GLU A 153 -13.04 -6.57 3.90
CA GLU A 153 -12.56 -6.07 2.61
C GLU A 153 -11.62 -7.06 1.89
N TRP A 154 -10.87 -7.85 2.65
CA TRP A 154 -9.83 -8.73 2.13
C TRP A 154 -10.24 -10.18 2.00
N THR A 155 -11.32 -10.59 2.67
CA THR A 155 -11.89 -11.93 2.56
C THR A 155 -13.26 -11.85 1.92
N CYS A 156 -13.43 -12.51 0.81
CA CYS A 156 -14.74 -12.75 0.25
C CYS A 156 -15.25 -14.10 0.69
N ASP A 157 -16.43 -14.12 1.27
CA ASP A 157 -17.26 -15.32 1.46
C ASP A 157 -16.53 -16.50 2.13
N GLY A 158 -15.65 -16.22 3.09
CA GLY A 158 -14.96 -17.23 3.89
C GLY A 158 -13.84 -18.01 3.19
N ILE A 159 -13.43 -17.61 2.00
CA ILE A 159 -12.48 -18.38 1.18
C ILE A 159 -11.02 -18.29 1.69
N ASN A 160 -10.68 -17.33 2.53
CA ASN A 160 -9.29 -17.05 2.86
C ASN A 160 -8.99 -17.13 4.37
N LYS A 161 -9.41 -18.20 5.04
CA LYS A 161 -8.93 -18.48 6.38
C LYS A 161 -7.63 -19.27 6.29
N PHE A 162 -6.52 -18.66 6.75
CA PHE A 162 -5.26 -19.36 6.90
C PHE A 162 -5.30 -20.28 8.12
N TYR A 163 -4.59 -21.40 8.04
CA TYR A 163 -4.44 -22.39 9.09
C TYR A 163 -3.06 -23.02 8.98
N ASP A 164 -2.66 -23.77 10.00
CA ASP A 164 -1.39 -24.49 9.93
C ASP A 164 -1.42 -25.56 8.83
N GLY A 165 -0.42 -25.51 7.96
CA GLY A 165 -0.36 -26.37 6.78
C GLY A 165 -1.15 -25.85 5.57
N TYR A 166 -1.64 -24.59 5.59
CA TYR A 166 -2.28 -24.00 4.41
C TYR A 166 -1.34 -24.00 3.21
N VAL A 167 -1.81 -24.48 2.06
CA VAL A 167 -1.06 -24.50 0.80
C VAL A 167 -1.95 -23.98 -0.33
N LEU A 168 -1.42 -23.01 -1.07
CA LEU A 168 -2.00 -22.52 -2.33
C LEU A 168 -0.96 -22.69 -3.43
N THR A 169 -1.25 -23.50 -4.43
CA THR A 169 -0.38 -23.72 -5.59
C THR A 169 -0.98 -23.12 -6.85
N THR A 170 -0.17 -22.40 -7.59
CA THR A 170 -0.46 -21.85 -8.92
C THR A 170 0.64 -22.24 -9.90
N ASP A 171 0.52 -21.87 -11.17
CA ASP A 171 1.57 -22.14 -12.17
C ASP A 171 2.88 -21.41 -11.85
N PHE A 172 2.84 -20.35 -11.05
CA PHE A 172 3.99 -19.46 -10.81
C PHE A 172 4.56 -19.51 -9.39
N PHE A 173 3.80 -20.01 -8.42
CA PHE A 173 4.25 -20.12 -7.03
C PHE A 173 3.46 -21.15 -6.24
N THR A 174 4.04 -21.55 -5.11
CA THR A 174 3.34 -22.27 -4.03
C THR A 174 3.48 -21.44 -2.75
N LEU A 175 2.35 -20.93 -2.24
CA LEU A 175 2.30 -20.26 -0.93
C LEU A 175 2.02 -21.29 0.15
N LYS A 176 2.87 -21.32 1.17
CA LYS A 176 2.70 -22.17 2.37
C LYS A 176 2.61 -21.30 3.61
N VAL A 177 1.71 -21.65 4.50
CA VAL A 177 1.58 -21.02 5.81
C VAL A 177 1.62 -22.12 6.87
N GLN A 178 2.51 -22.01 7.83
CA GLN A 178 2.68 -23.05 8.83
C GLN A 178 3.26 -22.50 10.13
N TYR A 179 3.00 -23.19 11.24
CA TYR A 179 3.65 -22.91 12.49
C TYR A 179 5.14 -23.21 12.44
N LYS A 180 5.88 -22.45 13.24
CA LYS A 180 7.28 -22.73 13.53
C LYS A 180 7.61 -22.16 14.90
N ASP A 181 8.51 -22.85 15.63
CA ASP A 181 9.09 -22.33 16.87
C ASP A 181 10.03 -21.16 16.54
N VAL A 182 9.44 -19.98 16.46
CA VAL A 182 10.10 -18.71 16.17
C VAL A 182 9.47 -17.59 17.01
N SER A 183 10.26 -16.56 17.30
CA SER A 183 9.77 -15.42 18.10
C SER A 183 9.00 -14.39 17.26
N ASP A 184 9.01 -14.50 15.94
CA ASP A 184 8.35 -13.56 15.02
C ASP A 184 7.94 -14.24 13.71
N TYR A 185 7.03 -13.63 12.95
CA TYR A 185 6.67 -14.10 11.65
C TYR A 185 7.86 -14.00 10.68
N ILE A 186 8.15 -15.09 9.99
CA ILE A 186 9.21 -15.15 8.99
C ILE A 186 8.58 -15.39 7.62
N SER A 187 8.97 -14.60 6.63
CA SER A 187 8.54 -14.76 5.24
C SER A 187 9.76 -15.08 4.38
N ILE A 188 9.71 -16.21 3.67
CA ILE A 188 10.81 -16.71 2.83
C ILE A 188 10.30 -16.86 1.40
N ILE A 189 11.14 -16.45 0.45
CA ILE A 189 11.00 -16.78 -0.99
C ILE A 189 12.16 -17.68 -1.36
N ASP A 190 11.85 -18.89 -1.78
CA ASP A 190 12.81 -19.86 -2.29
C ASP A 190 12.29 -20.37 -3.64
N ASP A 191 12.86 -19.85 -4.72
CA ASP A 191 12.36 -20.03 -6.10
C ASP A 191 10.85 -19.80 -6.21
N ARG A 192 10.06 -20.86 -6.42
CA ARG A 192 8.60 -20.81 -6.52
C ARG A 192 7.89 -20.92 -5.18
N ASN A 193 8.60 -21.26 -4.10
CA ASN A 193 8.01 -21.44 -2.79
C ASN A 193 8.00 -20.13 -2.02
N LEU A 194 6.81 -19.70 -1.62
CA LEU A 194 6.55 -18.56 -0.74
C LEU A 194 6.11 -19.13 0.60
N THR A 195 6.93 -19.05 1.64
CA THR A 195 6.60 -19.63 2.94
C THR A 195 6.44 -18.55 3.99
N ILE A 196 5.34 -18.60 4.73
CA ILE A 196 5.08 -17.76 5.90
C ILE A 196 5.09 -18.67 7.13
N TYR A 197 6.08 -18.48 7.98
CA TYR A 197 6.13 -19.11 9.30
C TYR A 197 5.42 -18.23 10.32
N VAL A 198 4.51 -18.83 11.06
CA VAL A 198 3.73 -18.20 12.12
C VAL A 198 4.26 -18.68 13.46
N PRO A 199 4.50 -17.79 14.44
CA PRO A 199 4.93 -18.22 15.77
C PRO A 199 3.90 -19.16 16.42
N GLU A 200 4.35 -20.24 17.06
CA GLU A 200 3.46 -21.18 17.75
C GLU A 200 2.69 -20.53 18.92
N ALA A 201 3.20 -19.42 19.44
CA ALA A 201 2.57 -18.69 20.53
C ALA A 201 1.28 -17.93 20.14
N VAL A 202 0.92 -17.87 18.85
CA VAL A 202 -0.26 -17.16 18.37
C VAL A 202 -1.26 -18.12 17.72
N SER A 203 -2.55 -17.83 17.84
CA SER A 203 -3.60 -18.66 17.24
C SER A 203 -4.03 -18.14 15.87
N PHE A 204 -4.17 -19.02 14.90
CA PHE A 204 -4.78 -18.74 13.59
C PHE A 204 -6.25 -18.30 13.71
N ASP A 205 -6.93 -18.55 14.83
CA ASP A 205 -8.32 -18.10 15.03
C ASP A 205 -8.43 -16.60 15.30
N TYR A 206 -7.33 -15.94 15.59
CA TYR A 206 -7.34 -14.50 15.83
C TYR A 206 -7.32 -13.70 14.52
N LEU A 207 -8.22 -12.76 14.45
CA LEU A 207 -8.44 -11.94 13.26
C LEU A 207 -7.18 -11.15 12.87
N TYR A 208 -6.47 -10.59 13.84
CA TYR A 208 -5.22 -9.86 13.57
C TYR A 208 -4.15 -10.74 12.94
N VAL A 209 -4.10 -12.04 13.32
CA VAL A 209 -3.15 -13.02 12.74
C VAL A 209 -3.49 -13.26 11.28
N GLN A 210 -4.77 -13.46 10.96
CA GLN A 210 -5.25 -13.62 9.58
C GLN A 210 -4.88 -12.41 8.71
N ILE A 211 -5.14 -11.20 9.22
CA ILE A 211 -4.80 -9.95 8.52
C ILE A 211 -3.29 -9.81 8.32
N TYR A 212 -2.50 -10.17 9.34
CA TYR A 212 -1.05 -10.08 9.26
C TYR A 212 -0.47 -11.06 8.22
N ILE A 213 -0.95 -12.32 8.22
CA ILE A 213 -0.56 -13.33 7.23
C ILE A 213 -0.93 -12.86 5.83
N LEU A 214 -2.15 -12.34 5.63
CA LEU A 214 -2.59 -11.82 4.34
C LEU A 214 -1.72 -10.67 3.86
N LYS A 215 -1.32 -9.77 4.76
CA LYS A 215 -0.38 -8.69 4.43
C LYS A 215 0.97 -9.24 3.97
N LYS A 216 1.52 -10.22 4.70
CA LYS A 216 2.77 -10.89 4.31
C LYS A 216 2.64 -11.62 2.97
N ALA A 217 1.53 -12.31 2.73
CA ALA A 217 1.25 -12.95 1.45
C ALA A 217 1.23 -11.93 0.31
N LYS A 218 0.59 -10.78 0.49
CA LYS A 218 0.60 -9.68 -0.50
C LYS A 218 2.01 -9.22 -0.85
N ASP A 219 2.84 -9.00 0.17
CA ASP A 219 4.23 -8.57 -0.04
C ASP A 219 5.04 -9.62 -0.82
N LEU A 220 4.85 -10.91 -0.49
CA LEU A 220 5.50 -12.00 -1.20
C LEU A 220 5.03 -12.11 -2.66
N LEU A 221 3.70 -12.01 -2.89
CA LEU A 221 3.12 -12.07 -4.23
C LEU A 221 3.54 -10.88 -5.08
N LEU A 222 3.64 -9.67 -4.51
CA LEU A 222 4.16 -8.51 -5.21
C LEU A 222 5.60 -8.75 -5.70
N LYS A 223 6.49 -9.22 -4.83
CA LYS A 223 7.88 -9.55 -5.19
C LYS A 223 7.95 -10.62 -6.27
N ARG A 224 7.09 -11.65 -6.18
CA ARG A 224 7.04 -12.70 -7.20
C ARG A 224 6.54 -12.16 -8.54
N ALA A 225 5.50 -11.34 -8.53
CA ALA A 225 4.96 -10.69 -9.71
C ALA A 225 5.99 -9.78 -10.40
N GLU A 226 6.76 -9.01 -9.63
CA GLU A 226 7.85 -8.16 -10.13
C GLU A 226 8.94 -8.95 -10.85
N THR A 227 9.15 -10.22 -10.49
CA THR A 227 10.12 -11.10 -11.14
C THR A 227 9.53 -11.77 -12.38
N ILE A 228 8.32 -12.30 -12.31
CA ILE A 228 7.77 -13.20 -13.35
C ILE A 228 7.05 -12.45 -14.46
N ILE A 229 6.20 -11.46 -14.13
CA ILE A 229 5.35 -10.81 -15.12
C ILE A 229 6.16 -10.09 -16.21
N PRO A 230 7.22 -9.33 -15.88
CA PRO A 230 8.03 -8.70 -16.93
C PRO A 230 8.69 -9.68 -17.88
N LEU A 231 9.14 -10.84 -17.37
CA LEU A 231 9.73 -11.91 -18.19
C LEU A 231 8.69 -12.52 -19.11
N LYS A 232 7.50 -12.84 -18.59
CA LYS A 232 6.40 -13.40 -19.39
C LYS A 232 5.90 -12.40 -20.44
N LEU A 233 5.77 -11.11 -20.08
CA LEU A 233 5.40 -10.07 -21.04
C LEU A 233 6.43 -9.95 -22.17
N LYS A 234 7.72 -10.04 -21.84
CA LYS A 234 8.78 -10.01 -22.85
C LYS A 234 8.72 -11.22 -23.78
N GLU A 235 8.58 -12.43 -23.24
CA GLU A 235 8.41 -13.66 -24.02
C GLU A 235 7.25 -13.56 -25.01
N VAL A 236 6.09 -13.07 -24.53
CA VAL A 236 4.91 -12.90 -25.38
C VAL A 236 5.14 -11.82 -26.43
N ALA A 237 5.76 -10.70 -26.07
CA ALA A 237 6.05 -9.61 -27.01
C ALA A 237 6.99 -10.06 -28.13
N ASP A 238 8.04 -10.79 -27.78
CA ASP A 238 8.99 -11.36 -28.75
C ASP A 238 8.27 -12.37 -29.70
N ARG A 239 7.39 -13.22 -29.16
CA ARG A 239 6.60 -14.21 -29.93
C ARG A 239 5.64 -13.55 -30.94
N ILE A 240 4.99 -12.44 -30.59
CA ILE A 240 4.02 -11.77 -31.46
C ILE A 240 4.62 -10.64 -32.29
N GLY A 241 5.93 -10.44 -32.23
CA GLY A 241 6.66 -9.46 -33.04
C GLY A 241 6.40 -8.00 -32.64
N THR A 242 6.22 -7.71 -31.34
CA THR A 242 6.04 -6.34 -30.82
C THR A 242 6.99 -6.04 -29.68
N SER A 243 6.93 -4.82 -29.15
CA SER A 243 7.81 -4.40 -28.06
C SER A 243 7.11 -3.44 -27.11
N PHE A 244 7.69 -3.27 -25.92
CA PHE A 244 7.29 -2.26 -24.93
C PHE A 244 8.55 -1.66 -24.29
N LYS A 245 8.45 -0.45 -23.74
CA LYS A 245 9.61 0.20 -23.09
C LYS A 245 9.76 -0.19 -21.63
N LYS A 246 8.64 -0.30 -20.91
CA LYS A 246 8.64 -0.54 -19.47
C LYS A 246 7.45 -1.40 -19.05
N CYS A 247 7.72 -2.39 -18.19
CA CYS A 247 6.68 -3.08 -17.41
C CYS A 247 6.74 -2.58 -15.97
N LYS A 248 5.58 -2.30 -15.37
CA LYS A 248 5.47 -1.87 -13.98
C LYS A 248 4.44 -2.73 -13.26
N ILE A 249 4.80 -3.20 -12.07
CA ILE A 249 3.88 -3.93 -11.20
C ILE A 249 3.39 -2.99 -10.11
N VAL A 250 2.08 -3.01 -9.86
CA VAL A 250 1.46 -2.27 -8.76
C VAL A 250 0.81 -3.24 -7.78
N PRO A 251 0.77 -2.92 -6.47
CA PRO A 251 0.26 -3.85 -5.46
C PRO A 251 -1.18 -4.28 -5.73
N SER A 252 -2.07 -3.34 -5.99
CA SER A 252 -3.46 -3.60 -6.35
C SER A 252 -4.11 -2.38 -6.97
N ASN A 253 -5.18 -2.60 -7.75
CA ASN A 253 -6.05 -1.54 -8.23
C ASN A 253 -7.49 -2.07 -8.30
N ARG A 254 -8.48 -1.26 -7.90
CA ARG A 254 -9.90 -1.67 -7.87
C ARG A 254 -10.57 -1.56 -9.24
N SER A 255 -10.08 -0.68 -10.11
CA SER A 255 -10.72 -0.34 -11.39
C SER A 255 -10.15 -1.09 -12.59
N TRP A 256 -8.94 -1.64 -12.49
CA TRP A 256 -8.29 -2.36 -13.59
C TRP A 256 -7.29 -3.40 -13.05
N VAL A 257 -6.94 -4.36 -13.86
CA VAL A 257 -5.98 -5.46 -13.53
C VAL A 257 -4.68 -5.34 -14.29
N ALA A 258 -4.76 -4.81 -15.51
CA ALA A 258 -3.64 -4.39 -16.34
C ALA A 258 -4.05 -3.18 -17.15
N ARG A 259 -3.08 -2.42 -17.65
CA ARG A 259 -3.31 -1.33 -18.60
C ARG A 259 -2.06 -0.99 -19.39
N ASN A 260 -2.24 -0.66 -20.65
CA ASN A 260 -1.18 -0.12 -21.50
C ASN A 260 -1.28 1.40 -21.54
N ASN A 261 -0.23 2.09 -21.11
CA ASN A 261 -0.09 3.51 -21.34
C ASN A 261 0.52 3.72 -22.73
N TYR A 262 -0.35 3.74 -23.74
CA TYR A 262 0.01 3.86 -25.14
C TYR A 262 1.02 4.98 -25.45
N ARG A 263 0.85 6.16 -24.84
CA ARG A 263 1.76 7.31 -25.06
C ARG A 263 3.15 7.10 -24.46
N GLY A 264 3.26 6.38 -23.38
CA GLY A 264 4.53 6.11 -22.66
C GLY A 264 5.15 4.76 -22.97
N SER A 265 4.47 3.90 -23.74
CA SER A 265 4.88 2.50 -23.97
C SER A 265 5.15 1.74 -22.65
N THR A 266 4.42 2.09 -21.60
CA THR A 266 4.51 1.45 -20.28
C THR A 266 3.28 0.58 -20.08
N ILE A 267 3.49 -0.69 -19.80
CA ILE A 267 2.43 -1.62 -19.44
C ILE A 267 2.47 -1.85 -17.94
N GLU A 268 1.34 -1.63 -17.27
CA GLU A 268 1.21 -1.81 -15.83
C GLU A 268 0.30 -3.00 -15.54
N PHE A 269 0.71 -3.84 -14.57
CA PHE A 269 -0.06 -4.97 -14.07
C PHE A 269 -0.27 -4.87 -12.57
N CYS A 270 -1.45 -5.27 -12.09
CA CYS A 270 -1.66 -5.51 -10.66
C CYS A 270 -0.98 -6.82 -10.26
N ALA A 271 -0.31 -6.84 -9.09
CA ALA A 271 0.38 -8.03 -8.60
C ALA A 271 -0.50 -9.27 -8.53
N LYS A 272 -1.81 -9.10 -8.29
CA LYS A 272 -2.78 -10.21 -8.18
C LYS A 272 -2.85 -11.09 -9.43
N VAL A 273 -2.49 -10.57 -10.62
CA VAL A 273 -2.56 -11.36 -11.86
C VAL A 273 -1.57 -12.52 -11.92
N ILE A 274 -0.55 -12.54 -11.01
CA ILE A 274 0.37 -13.68 -10.88
C ILE A 274 -0.34 -14.97 -10.40
N GLN A 275 -1.55 -14.86 -9.92
CA GLN A 275 -2.38 -15.99 -9.50
C GLN A 275 -3.15 -16.64 -10.65
N LEU A 276 -3.19 -16.00 -11.81
CA LEU A 276 -3.84 -16.56 -13.00
C LEU A 276 -3.09 -17.80 -13.52
N PRO A 277 -3.82 -18.73 -14.14
CA PRO A 277 -3.18 -19.75 -14.95
C PRO A 277 -2.26 -19.11 -16.01
N GLU A 278 -1.13 -19.77 -16.32
CA GLU A 278 -0.12 -19.22 -17.23
C GLU A 278 -0.70 -18.75 -18.56
N ARG A 279 -1.58 -19.55 -19.17
CA ARG A 279 -2.22 -19.22 -20.45
C ARG A 279 -3.14 -18.00 -20.33
N SER A 280 -3.80 -17.80 -19.18
CA SER A 280 -4.63 -16.63 -18.91
C SER A 280 -3.78 -15.37 -18.72
N LEU A 281 -2.62 -15.50 -18.07
CA LEU A 281 -1.67 -14.39 -17.97
C LEU A 281 -1.10 -14.03 -19.35
N GLU A 282 -0.81 -15.02 -20.20
CA GLU A 282 -0.39 -14.78 -21.59
C GLU A 282 -1.48 -14.04 -22.40
N ALA A 283 -2.75 -14.46 -22.25
CA ALA A 283 -3.87 -13.78 -22.89
C ALA A 283 -3.95 -12.31 -22.48
N LEU A 284 -3.78 -12.02 -21.18
CA LEU A 284 -3.73 -10.65 -20.66
C LEU A 284 -2.52 -9.87 -21.20
N CYS A 285 -1.36 -10.50 -21.34
CA CYS A 285 -0.19 -9.89 -21.99
C CYS A 285 -0.46 -9.55 -23.46
N ILE A 286 -1.09 -10.46 -24.23
CA ILE A 286 -1.48 -10.23 -25.63
C ILE A 286 -2.48 -9.07 -25.71
N HIS A 287 -3.47 -9.02 -24.80
CA HIS A 287 -4.43 -7.93 -24.71
C HIS A 287 -3.73 -6.57 -24.59
N GLU A 288 -2.87 -6.43 -23.60
CA GLU A 288 -2.15 -5.17 -23.38
C GLU A 288 -1.20 -4.81 -24.53
N LEU A 289 -0.56 -5.80 -25.13
CA LEU A 289 0.31 -5.59 -26.28
C LEU A 289 -0.49 -5.25 -27.56
N THR A 290 -1.74 -5.71 -27.69
CA THR A 290 -2.64 -5.34 -28.80
C THR A 290 -2.91 -3.85 -28.82
N HIS A 291 -2.93 -3.19 -27.66
CA HIS A 291 -3.06 -1.73 -27.57
C HIS A 291 -1.90 -0.93 -28.19
N ASN A 292 -0.78 -1.57 -28.50
CA ASN A 292 0.27 -0.93 -29.29
C ASN A 292 -0.17 -0.66 -30.73
N PHE A 293 -1.18 -1.38 -31.22
CA PHE A 293 -1.69 -1.27 -32.58
C PHE A 293 -3.06 -0.60 -32.66
N ILE A 294 -3.93 -0.87 -31.68
CA ILE A 294 -5.33 -0.44 -31.71
C ILE A 294 -5.75 0.11 -30.34
N PHE A 295 -6.22 1.34 -30.36
CA PHE A 295 -6.81 1.99 -29.20
C PHE A 295 -8.28 1.59 -29.02
N GLY A 296 -8.69 1.24 -27.79
CA GLY A 296 -10.05 0.80 -27.46
C GLY A 296 -10.31 -0.67 -27.76
N HIS A 297 -11.52 -1.15 -27.45
CA HIS A 297 -11.89 -2.58 -27.45
C HIS A 297 -13.00 -2.90 -28.48
N GLY A 298 -13.03 -2.19 -29.59
CA GLY A 298 -13.99 -2.43 -30.69
C GLY A 298 -13.66 -3.67 -31.54
N PRO A 299 -14.46 -3.97 -32.57
CA PRO A 299 -14.25 -5.15 -33.43
C PRO A 299 -12.84 -5.28 -34.01
N SER A 300 -12.20 -4.15 -34.35
CA SER A 300 -10.82 -4.13 -34.85
C SER A 300 -9.82 -4.63 -33.82
N PHE A 301 -10.03 -4.31 -32.54
CA PHE A 301 -9.19 -4.80 -31.44
C PHE A 301 -9.28 -6.31 -31.33
N HIS A 302 -10.48 -6.85 -31.29
CA HIS A 302 -10.69 -8.31 -31.20
C HIS A 302 -10.10 -9.04 -32.39
N LYS A 303 -10.29 -8.50 -33.61
CA LYS A 303 -9.66 -9.06 -34.83
C LYS A 303 -8.14 -9.06 -34.71
N LYS A 304 -7.54 -7.96 -34.24
CA LYS A 304 -6.08 -7.86 -34.08
C LYS A 304 -5.57 -8.80 -32.98
N MET A 305 -6.29 -8.94 -31.88
CA MET A 305 -5.94 -9.86 -30.81
C MET A 305 -5.94 -11.32 -31.28
N ILE A 306 -6.93 -11.71 -32.11
CA ILE A 306 -6.99 -13.04 -32.73
C ILE A 306 -5.80 -13.24 -33.72
N GLU A 307 -5.48 -12.22 -34.50
CA GLU A 307 -4.33 -12.25 -35.41
C GLU A 307 -3.01 -12.49 -34.66
N LEU A 308 -2.82 -11.83 -33.50
CA LEU A 308 -1.58 -11.93 -32.73
C LEU A 308 -1.48 -13.21 -31.88
N GLY A 309 -2.57 -13.61 -31.24
CA GLY A 309 -2.58 -14.70 -30.27
C GLY A 309 -3.39 -15.94 -30.65
N GLY A 310 -4.30 -15.78 -31.62
CA GLY A 310 -5.25 -16.82 -32.00
C GLY A 310 -6.58 -16.77 -31.20
N GLU A 311 -7.56 -17.51 -31.67
CA GLU A 311 -8.91 -17.54 -31.07
C GLU A 311 -8.93 -18.04 -29.63
N GLU A 312 -8.02 -18.95 -29.29
CA GLU A 312 -7.95 -19.53 -27.96
C GLU A 312 -7.59 -18.47 -26.90
N TYR A 313 -6.54 -17.66 -27.14
CA TYR A 313 -6.17 -16.58 -26.23
C TYR A 313 -7.23 -15.47 -26.18
N HIS A 314 -7.87 -15.17 -27.29
CA HIS A 314 -8.98 -14.25 -27.31
C HIS A 314 -10.17 -14.73 -26.47
N LYS A 315 -10.47 -16.04 -26.48
CA LYS A 315 -11.50 -16.63 -25.61
C LYS A 315 -11.12 -16.56 -24.13
N LEU A 316 -9.85 -16.86 -23.80
CA LEU A 316 -9.34 -16.73 -22.42
C LEU A 316 -9.43 -15.29 -21.92
N ASP A 317 -9.07 -14.32 -22.73
CA ASP A 317 -9.18 -12.90 -22.40
C ASP A 317 -10.62 -12.48 -22.11
N ARG A 318 -11.55 -12.86 -22.95
CA ARG A 318 -12.98 -12.60 -22.72
C ARG A 318 -13.47 -13.20 -21.41
N ASN A 319 -13.07 -14.41 -21.08
CA ASN A 319 -13.46 -15.06 -19.83
C ASN A 319 -12.94 -14.30 -18.61
N LEU A 320 -11.69 -13.78 -18.66
CA LEU A 320 -11.11 -12.98 -17.57
C LEU A 320 -11.94 -11.72 -17.26
N PHE A 321 -12.51 -11.08 -18.26
CA PHE A 321 -13.28 -9.84 -18.09
C PHE A 321 -14.77 -10.05 -17.84
N HIS A 322 -15.35 -11.18 -18.30
CA HIS A 322 -16.79 -11.45 -18.18
C HIS A 322 -17.17 -12.30 -16.98
N GLU A 323 -16.36 -13.29 -16.64
CA GLU A 323 -16.72 -14.24 -15.57
C GLU A 323 -16.25 -13.81 -14.18
N GLY A 324 -15.40 -12.77 -14.10
CA GLY A 324 -14.91 -12.22 -12.81
C GLY A 324 -14.17 -13.24 -11.95
N VAL A 325 -13.73 -14.35 -12.54
CA VAL A 325 -13.10 -15.47 -11.84
C VAL A 325 -11.68 -15.10 -11.47
N TRP A 326 -11.54 -14.45 -10.33
CA TRP A 326 -10.26 -14.27 -9.66
C TRP A 326 -10.12 -15.38 -8.63
N PRO A 327 -9.26 -16.37 -8.89
CA PRO A 327 -9.48 -17.68 -8.29
C PRO A 327 -8.97 -17.82 -6.84
N TYR A 328 -8.22 -16.91 -6.23
CA TYR A 328 -7.52 -17.31 -5.01
C TYR A 328 -7.51 -16.26 -3.90
N LEU A 329 -6.44 -15.50 -3.71
CA LEU A 329 -6.39 -14.50 -2.66
C LEU A 329 -6.89 -13.15 -3.17
N LYS A 330 -7.87 -12.55 -2.51
CA LYS A 330 -8.19 -11.14 -2.75
C LYS A 330 -7.07 -10.27 -2.16
N ILE A 331 -6.21 -9.85 -3.03
CA ILE A 331 -5.08 -8.97 -2.70
C ILE A 331 -5.16 -7.67 -3.46
#